data_5e84abc26f484ed3ed054a07ce99ccad
#
_entry.id   5e84abc26f484ed3ed054a07ce99ccad
#
_cell.length_a   1.000
_cell.length_b   1.000
_cell.length_c   1.000
_cell.angle_alpha   90.00
_cell.angle_beta   90.00
_cell.angle_gamma   90.00
#
_symmetry.space_group_name_H-M   'P 1'
#
loop_
_entity.id
_entity.type
_entity.pdbx_description
1 polymer ?
#
loop_
_entity_poly.entity_id
_entity_poly.type
_entity_poly.pdbx_seq_one_letter_code
_entity_poly.pdbx_strand_id
1 'polypeptide(L)'
;ATAENVNQLAELKDLEGCCGIKLFVGSSTGNLLVALEEDIDKVFQHCSKIVAVHSEDEEILNRNKKLIKNGDVHSHPVWRSEECAISSTRRIVRIAKKYNKKAHVLHITTKQEIDFLSQHKGNITFEITPQHLTIYAPDCYDKLGTYAQMNPPIRDKSHYDRLWYAVKNNINDTIGSDHAPHLKVNKDKEYPNSPSGMPGVQTLMPVMLNHVNDGKLSLNQLMNLVCENPIKIFG
;
A
#
# COMPACT_ATOMS: atom_id res chain seq x y z
N ALA A 1 -1.15 9.64 11.63
CA ALA A 1 -1.40 9.44 13.06
C ALA A 1 -0.19 8.81 13.72
N THR A 2 0.01 9.11 15.00
CA THR A 2 1.01 8.51 15.88
C THR A 2 0.36 8.22 17.24
N ALA A 3 1.00 7.42 18.08
CA ALA A 3 0.52 7.18 19.45
C ALA A 3 0.38 8.48 20.27
N GLU A 4 1.20 9.50 19.96
CA GLU A 4 1.22 10.77 20.68
C GLU A 4 0.06 11.70 20.31
N ASN A 5 -0.40 11.68 19.03
CA ASN A 5 -1.43 12.60 18.55
C ASN A 5 -2.82 11.96 18.40
N VAL A 6 -2.99 10.73 18.84
CA VAL A 6 -4.23 9.96 18.66
C VAL A 6 -5.47 10.69 19.23
N ASN A 7 -5.33 11.40 20.33
CA ASN A 7 -6.43 12.11 20.98
C ASN A 7 -6.94 13.33 20.18
N GLN A 8 -6.13 13.84 19.23
CA GLN A 8 -6.47 14.98 18.37
C GLN A 8 -7.24 14.55 17.10
N LEU A 9 -7.30 13.25 16.81
CA LEU A 9 -7.90 12.75 15.55
C LEU A 9 -9.40 13.03 15.43
N ALA A 10 -10.10 13.19 16.55
CA ALA A 10 -11.51 13.57 16.57
C ALA A 10 -11.73 15.00 16.06
N GLU A 11 -10.79 15.91 16.30
CA GLU A 11 -10.86 17.32 15.90
C GLU A 11 -10.76 17.52 14.39
N LEU A 12 -10.23 16.53 13.66
CA LEU A 12 -10.11 16.58 12.20
C LEU A 12 -11.45 16.53 11.45
N LYS A 13 -12.57 16.27 12.16
CA LYS A 13 -13.89 16.11 11.56
C LYS A 13 -14.26 17.31 10.68
N ASP A 14 -14.09 18.50 11.21
CA ASP A 14 -14.51 19.75 10.60
C ASP A 14 -13.33 20.56 10.01
N LEU A 15 -12.13 19.94 9.99
CA LEU A 15 -10.96 20.60 9.42
C LEU A 15 -11.06 20.64 7.89
N GLU A 16 -11.14 21.84 7.35
CA GLU A 16 -11.19 22.11 5.91
C GLU A 16 -9.90 21.57 5.23
N GLY A 17 -10.05 20.93 4.06
CA GLY A 17 -8.94 20.35 3.31
C GLY A 17 -8.39 19.03 3.87
N CYS A 18 -8.88 18.56 5.02
CA CYS A 18 -8.50 17.26 5.57
C CYS A 18 -9.39 16.15 5.02
N CYS A 19 -8.90 15.37 4.05
CA CYS A 19 -9.65 14.27 3.44
C CYS A 19 -9.53 12.93 4.20
N GLY A 20 -8.52 12.75 5.06
CA GLY A 20 -8.29 11.49 5.76
C GLY A 20 -7.11 11.51 6.73
N ILE A 21 -6.88 10.38 7.39
CA ILE A 21 -5.82 10.16 8.36
C ILE A 21 -4.87 9.12 7.80
N LYS A 22 -3.58 9.43 7.69
CA LYS A 22 -2.54 8.44 7.31
C LYS A 22 -2.04 7.69 8.54
N LEU A 23 -1.95 6.37 8.43
CA LEU A 23 -1.41 5.47 9.45
C LEU A 23 -0.33 4.55 8.86
N PHE A 24 0.81 4.43 9.52
CA PHE A 24 1.86 3.47 9.20
C PHE A 24 1.89 2.36 10.25
N VAL A 25 1.53 1.14 9.88
CA VAL A 25 1.49 -0.02 10.78
C VAL A 25 2.77 -0.82 10.74
N GLY A 26 3.47 -0.83 9.62
CA GLY A 26 4.80 -1.41 9.44
C GLY A 26 5.86 -0.37 9.13
N SER A 27 7.10 -0.65 9.49
CA SER A 27 8.26 0.21 9.20
C SER A 27 8.40 0.47 7.71
N SER A 28 8.35 1.73 7.34
CA SER A 28 8.58 2.23 6.00
C SER A 28 9.58 3.40 6.06
N THR A 29 9.43 4.43 5.28
CA THR A 29 10.27 5.63 5.34
C THR A 29 9.79 6.56 6.46
N GLY A 30 10.70 7.02 7.34
CA GLY A 30 10.40 7.97 8.42
C GLY A 30 10.13 7.32 9.78
N ASN A 31 9.62 8.12 10.73
CA ASN A 31 9.45 7.76 12.15
C ASN A 31 7.99 7.78 12.64
N LEU A 32 7.03 7.63 11.72
CA LEU A 32 5.59 7.71 12.04
C LEU A 32 4.95 6.33 12.31
N LEU A 33 5.76 5.35 12.74
CA LEU A 33 5.30 3.97 12.96
C LEU A 33 4.34 3.88 14.15
N VAL A 34 3.21 3.17 13.95
CA VAL A 34 2.26 2.74 14.98
C VAL A 34 2.13 1.22 14.89
N ALA A 35 2.99 0.50 15.61
CA ALA A 35 3.10 -0.95 15.51
C ALA A 35 2.20 -1.73 16.48
N LEU A 36 1.97 -1.18 17.68
CA LEU A 36 1.24 -1.86 18.74
C LEU A 36 -0.26 -1.87 18.43
N GLU A 37 -0.88 -3.03 18.62
CA GLU A 37 -2.31 -3.20 18.36
C GLU A 37 -3.17 -2.24 19.18
N GLU A 38 -2.80 -1.99 20.44
CA GLU A 38 -3.51 -1.06 21.31
C GLU A 38 -3.49 0.39 20.79
N ASP A 39 -2.41 0.81 20.14
CA ASP A 39 -2.32 2.16 19.57
C ASP A 39 -3.08 2.25 18.24
N ILE A 40 -3.05 1.20 17.43
CA ILE A 40 -3.90 1.08 16.23
C ILE A 40 -5.38 1.12 16.65
N ASP A 41 -5.75 0.39 17.69
CA ASP A 41 -7.10 0.35 18.25
C ASP A 41 -7.57 1.76 18.68
N LYS A 42 -6.71 2.53 19.39
CA LYS A 42 -6.98 3.93 19.76
C LYS A 42 -7.16 4.82 18.52
N VAL A 43 -6.33 4.67 17.46
CA VAL A 43 -6.50 5.44 16.23
C VAL A 43 -7.89 5.23 15.64
N PHE A 44 -8.35 3.99 15.52
CA PHE A 44 -9.69 3.71 15.00
C PHE A 44 -10.82 4.10 15.96
N GLN A 45 -10.61 4.05 17.25
CA GLN A 45 -11.56 4.54 18.24
C GLN A 45 -11.80 6.05 18.09
N HIS A 46 -10.73 6.84 17.93
CA HIS A 46 -10.76 8.30 17.93
C HIS A 46 -10.87 8.94 16.53
N CYS A 47 -10.63 8.19 15.45
CA CYS A 47 -10.67 8.77 14.11
C CYS A 47 -12.08 9.29 13.74
N SER A 48 -12.10 10.47 13.14
CA SER A 48 -13.31 11.12 12.60
C SER A 48 -13.39 11.11 11.08
N LYS A 49 -12.28 10.77 10.42
CA LYS A 49 -12.13 10.66 8.96
C LYS A 49 -11.72 9.23 8.60
N ILE A 50 -11.74 8.89 7.30
CA ILE A 50 -11.21 7.62 6.81
C ILE A 50 -9.74 7.47 7.17
N VAL A 51 -9.31 6.27 7.54
CA VAL A 51 -7.90 5.95 7.85
C VAL A 51 -7.26 5.25 6.66
N ALA A 52 -6.29 5.90 6.03
CA ALA A 52 -5.48 5.34 4.96
C ALA A 52 -4.24 4.67 5.55
N VAL A 53 -4.07 3.35 5.34
CA VAL A 53 -3.14 2.53 6.10
C VAL A 53 -2.07 1.91 5.22
N HIS A 54 -0.79 2.21 5.50
CA HIS A 54 0.32 1.34 5.08
C HIS A 54 0.31 0.10 5.98
N SER A 55 0.01 -1.06 5.41
CA SER A 55 -0.35 -2.27 6.16
C SER A 55 0.68 -3.37 5.99
N GLU A 56 1.71 -3.36 6.83
CA GLU A 56 2.68 -4.45 7.00
C GLU A 56 2.85 -4.75 8.49
N ASP A 57 3.03 -6.01 8.85
CA ASP A 57 3.13 -6.44 10.25
C ASP A 57 4.54 -6.25 10.79
N GLU A 58 4.74 -5.31 11.72
CA GLU A 58 6.05 -4.94 12.25
C GLU A 58 6.72 -6.09 13.01
N GLU A 59 5.95 -6.93 13.70
CA GLU A 59 6.50 -8.08 14.41
C GLU A 59 7.09 -9.10 13.42
N ILE A 60 6.36 -9.35 12.31
CA ILE A 60 6.83 -10.23 11.24
C ILE A 60 8.04 -9.61 10.53
N LEU A 61 8.04 -8.30 10.26
CA LEU A 61 9.19 -7.61 9.68
C LEU A 61 10.43 -7.79 10.54
N ASN A 62 10.31 -7.59 11.86
CA ASN A 62 11.42 -7.74 12.80
C ASN A 62 11.91 -9.19 12.87
N ARG A 63 10.99 -10.17 12.94
CA ARG A 63 11.31 -11.61 12.90
C ARG A 63 12.08 -11.99 11.64
N ASN A 64 11.66 -11.44 10.49
CA ASN A 64 12.22 -11.76 9.18
C ASN A 64 13.46 -10.93 8.82
N LYS A 65 13.87 -9.96 9.62
CA LYS A 65 15.03 -9.08 9.35
C LYS A 65 16.32 -9.86 9.08
N LYS A 66 16.46 -11.05 9.70
CA LYS A 66 17.56 -11.99 9.46
C LYS A 66 17.61 -12.58 8.04
N LEU A 67 16.55 -12.41 7.24
CA LEU A 67 16.48 -12.89 5.85
C LEU A 67 17.03 -11.86 4.86
N ILE A 68 17.36 -10.65 5.31
CA ILE A 68 18.02 -9.63 4.50
C ILE A 68 19.41 -10.12 4.13
N LYS A 69 19.72 -10.10 2.84
CA LYS A 69 21.05 -10.41 2.32
C LYS A 69 21.67 -9.14 1.73
N ASN A 70 22.80 -8.72 2.28
CA ASN A 70 23.51 -7.54 1.76
C ASN A 70 23.88 -7.74 0.29
N GLY A 71 23.67 -6.71 -0.53
CA GLY A 71 23.88 -6.74 -1.96
C GLY A 71 22.81 -7.48 -2.78
N ASP A 72 21.89 -8.18 -2.15
CA ASP A 72 20.88 -8.98 -2.85
C ASP A 72 19.47 -8.42 -2.64
N VAL A 73 19.02 -7.57 -3.58
CA VAL A 73 17.66 -6.97 -3.56
C VAL A 73 16.54 -8.01 -3.69
N HIS A 74 16.81 -9.21 -4.21
CA HIS A 74 15.82 -10.30 -4.27
C HIS A 74 15.40 -10.77 -2.87
N SER A 75 16.20 -10.51 -1.84
CA SER A 75 15.83 -10.78 -0.45
C SER A 75 14.80 -9.80 0.11
N HIS A 76 14.52 -8.69 -0.57
CA HIS A 76 13.55 -7.68 -0.12
C HIS A 76 12.12 -8.23 0.00
N PRO A 77 11.53 -8.88 -1.02
CA PRO A 77 10.20 -9.50 -0.88
C PRO A 77 10.18 -10.73 0.05
N VAL A 78 11.33 -11.34 0.33
CA VAL A 78 11.44 -12.44 1.30
C VAL A 78 11.36 -11.89 2.73
N TRP A 79 12.07 -10.80 3.01
CA TRP A 79 12.00 -10.11 4.29
C TRP A 79 10.59 -9.54 4.54
N ARG A 80 10.08 -8.75 3.59
CA ARG A 80 8.74 -8.16 3.63
C ARG A 80 7.73 -9.13 3.02
N SER A 81 7.52 -10.27 3.70
CA SER A 81 6.80 -11.43 3.16
C SER A 81 5.31 -11.17 2.91
N GLU A 82 4.68 -12.09 2.19
CA GLU A 82 3.23 -12.12 1.99
C GLU A 82 2.48 -12.25 3.33
N GLU A 83 3.03 -13.05 4.25
CA GLU A 83 2.48 -13.20 5.60
C GLU A 83 2.45 -11.86 6.34
N CYS A 84 3.49 -11.05 6.18
CA CYS A 84 3.58 -9.71 6.75
C CYS A 84 2.43 -8.82 6.28
N ALA A 85 2.15 -8.81 4.98
CA ALA A 85 1.09 -8.02 4.39
C ALA A 85 -0.31 -8.48 4.85
N ILE A 86 -0.64 -9.76 4.67
CA ILE A 86 -1.99 -10.27 4.99
C ILE A 86 -2.29 -10.27 6.50
N SER A 87 -1.30 -10.52 7.37
CA SER A 87 -1.46 -10.45 8.83
C SER A 87 -1.92 -9.05 9.26
N SER A 88 -1.20 -8.04 8.83
CA SER A 88 -1.53 -6.65 9.11
C SER A 88 -2.90 -6.27 8.54
N THR A 89 -3.17 -6.59 7.27
CA THR A 89 -4.43 -6.26 6.60
C THR A 89 -5.64 -6.88 7.32
N ARG A 90 -5.54 -8.12 7.78
CA ARG A 90 -6.59 -8.77 8.61
C ARG A 90 -6.80 -8.03 9.93
N ARG A 91 -5.73 -7.64 10.61
CA ARG A 91 -5.77 -6.87 11.86
C ARG A 91 -6.48 -5.52 11.66
N ILE A 92 -6.09 -4.76 10.62
CA ILE A 92 -6.72 -3.47 10.31
C ILE A 92 -8.21 -3.61 10.03
N VAL A 93 -8.61 -4.58 9.21
CA VAL A 93 -10.02 -4.81 8.89
C VAL A 93 -10.83 -5.20 10.14
N ARG A 94 -10.28 -6.05 11.01
CA ARG A 94 -10.91 -6.44 12.28
C ARG A 94 -11.14 -5.22 13.19
N ILE A 95 -10.12 -4.37 13.35
CA ILE A 95 -10.19 -3.19 14.21
C ILE A 95 -11.15 -2.15 13.62
N ALA A 96 -11.05 -1.85 12.31
CA ALA A 96 -11.97 -0.93 11.65
C ALA A 96 -13.43 -1.35 11.80
N LYS A 97 -13.73 -2.64 11.64
CA LYS A 97 -15.08 -3.20 11.85
C LYS A 97 -15.54 -3.09 13.29
N LYS A 98 -14.67 -3.35 14.28
CA LYS A 98 -14.96 -3.22 15.71
C LYS A 98 -15.54 -1.83 16.06
N TYR A 99 -15.00 -0.78 15.44
CA TYR A 99 -15.42 0.61 15.67
C TYR A 99 -16.35 1.16 14.60
N ASN A 100 -16.77 0.33 13.63
CA ASN A 100 -17.59 0.74 12.47
C ASN A 100 -16.98 1.97 11.74
N LYS A 101 -15.66 1.95 11.53
CA LYS A 101 -14.92 3.04 10.89
C LYS A 101 -14.51 2.68 9.48
N LYS A 102 -14.31 3.72 8.66
CA LYS A 102 -13.80 3.56 7.29
C LYS A 102 -12.28 3.38 7.30
N ALA A 103 -11.79 2.39 6.56
CA ALA A 103 -10.37 2.19 6.31
C ALA A 103 -10.10 2.04 4.81
N HIS A 104 -8.99 2.62 4.36
CA HIS A 104 -8.48 2.44 3.01
C HIS A 104 -7.09 1.79 3.10
N VAL A 105 -6.97 0.54 2.64
CA VAL A 105 -5.70 -0.19 2.67
C VAL A 105 -4.91 0.16 1.42
N LEU A 106 -3.75 0.80 1.63
CA LEU A 106 -2.91 1.33 0.56
C LEU A 106 -2.14 0.21 -0.15
N HIS A 107 -1.80 0.42 -1.43
CA HIS A 107 -0.83 -0.34 -2.22
C HIS A 107 -0.82 -1.86 -1.97
N ILE A 108 -1.96 -2.52 -2.13
CA ILE A 108 -2.09 -3.98 -1.99
C ILE A 108 -1.18 -4.71 -2.99
N THR A 109 -0.48 -5.75 -2.52
CA THR A 109 0.52 -6.46 -3.33
C THR A 109 0.32 -7.96 -3.41
N THR A 110 -0.50 -8.56 -2.56
CA THR A 110 -0.62 -10.02 -2.47
C THR A 110 -1.97 -10.55 -2.91
N LYS A 111 -1.98 -11.75 -3.50
CA LYS A 111 -3.22 -12.46 -3.85
C LYS A 111 -4.08 -12.76 -2.63
N GLN A 112 -3.44 -13.06 -1.50
CA GLN A 112 -4.13 -13.34 -0.24
C GLN A 112 -4.90 -12.13 0.28
N GLU A 113 -4.32 -10.91 0.15
CA GLU A 113 -5.01 -9.67 0.49
C GLU A 113 -6.20 -9.40 -0.43
N ILE A 114 -6.03 -9.60 -1.75
CA ILE A 114 -7.14 -9.48 -2.72
C ILE A 114 -8.28 -10.44 -2.37
N ASP A 115 -7.98 -11.72 -2.10
CA ASP A 115 -8.98 -12.72 -1.76
C ASP A 115 -9.73 -12.37 -0.46
N PHE A 116 -9.00 -11.90 0.54
CA PHE A 116 -9.56 -11.48 1.80
C PHE A 116 -10.39 -10.20 1.68
N LEU A 117 -9.84 -9.14 1.07
CA LEU A 117 -10.51 -7.83 0.95
C LEU A 117 -11.75 -7.87 0.04
N SER A 118 -11.77 -8.75 -0.96
CA SER A 118 -12.96 -8.93 -1.81
C SER A 118 -14.21 -9.34 -1.02
N GLN A 119 -14.03 -10.03 0.12
CA GLN A 119 -15.10 -10.48 1.02
C GLN A 119 -15.42 -9.46 2.14
N HIS A 120 -14.71 -8.34 2.18
CA HIS A 120 -14.76 -7.38 3.28
C HIS A 120 -15.03 -5.94 2.83
N LYS A 121 -15.84 -5.78 1.77
CA LYS A 121 -16.23 -4.48 1.21
C LYS A 121 -17.12 -3.65 2.16
N GLY A 122 -17.55 -2.49 1.73
CA GLY A 122 -18.35 -1.55 2.52
C GLY A 122 -17.47 -0.44 3.12
N ASN A 123 -17.26 -0.47 4.42
CA ASN A 123 -16.38 0.50 5.08
C ASN A 123 -14.87 0.27 4.80
N ILE A 124 -14.53 -0.83 4.14
CA ILE A 124 -13.15 -1.17 3.77
C ILE A 124 -12.98 -1.01 2.28
N THR A 125 -12.05 -0.16 1.89
CA THR A 125 -11.61 0.07 0.51
C THR A 125 -10.10 -0.17 0.40
N PHE A 126 -9.59 -0.37 -0.82
CA PHE A 126 -8.17 -0.57 -1.03
C PHE A 126 -7.71 -0.13 -2.41
N GLU A 127 -6.42 0.16 -2.51
CA GLU A 127 -5.79 0.56 -3.77
C GLU A 127 -4.71 -0.43 -4.24
N ILE A 128 -4.40 -0.35 -5.53
CA ILE A 128 -3.24 -0.97 -6.17
C ILE A 128 -2.43 0.14 -6.84
N THR A 129 -1.13 -0.04 -7.03
CA THR A 129 -0.29 0.97 -7.70
C THR A 129 0.05 0.57 -9.14
N PRO A 130 0.34 1.53 -10.03
CA PRO A 130 0.81 1.23 -11.38
C PRO A 130 2.08 0.37 -11.39
N GLN A 131 2.98 0.54 -10.42
CA GLN A 131 4.22 -0.22 -10.31
C GLN A 131 3.92 -1.72 -10.16
N HIS A 132 3.03 -2.09 -9.24
CA HIS A 132 2.63 -3.49 -9.01
C HIS A 132 1.79 -4.08 -10.16
N LEU A 133 1.20 -3.22 -11.03
CA LEU A 133 0.49 -3.63 -12.24
C LEU A 133 1.37 -3.69 -13.48
N THR A 134 2.63 -3.24 -13.42
CA THR A 134 3.51 -3.11 -14.58
C THR A 134 4.68 -4.08 -14.54
N ILE A 135 5.27 -4.28 -13.38
CA ILE A 135 6.47 -5.11 -13.20
C ILE A 135 6.23 -6.19 -12.14
N TYR A 136 6.96 -7.28 -12.22
CA TYR A 136 6.91 -8.38 -11.26
C TYR A 136 8.31 -8.99 -11.03
N ALA A 137 8.48 -9.64 -9.89
CA ALA A 137 9.71 -10.36 -9.54
C ALA A 137 9.76 -11.74 -10.24
N PRO A 138 10.96 -12.30 -10.51
CA PRO A 138 12.28 -11.73 -10.21
C PRO A 138 12.73 -10.67 -11.22
N ASP A 139 12.14 -10.62 -12.43
CA ASP A 139 12.60 -9.84 -13.60
C ASP A 139 12.86 -8.36 -13.28
N CYS A 140 12.02 -7.75 -12.45
CA CYS A 140 12.19 -6.33 -12.11
C CYS A 140 13.45 -6.10 -11.28
N TYR A 141 13.81 -7.00 -10.40
CA TYR A 141 15.01 -6.91 -9.58
C TYR A 141 16.26 -7.23 -10.41
N ASP A 142 16.18 -8.18 -11.35
CA ASP A 142 17.27 -8.49 -12.29
C ASP A 142 17.62 -7.30 -13.17
N LYS A 143 16.59 -6.56 -13.65
CA LYS A 143 16.77 -5.46 -14.59
C LYS A 143 17.05 -4.12 -13.93
N LEU A 144 16.42 -3.85 -12.78
CA LEU A 144 16.40 -2.53 -12.15
C LEU A 144 17.14 -2.49 -10.81
N GLY A 145 17.47 -3.64 -10.22
CA GLY A 145 18.14 -3.69 -8.92
C GLY A 145 17.35 -2.93 -7.85
N THR A 146 18.05 -2.10 -7.10
CA THR A 146 17.47 -1.27 -6.02
C THR A 146 16.49 -0.22 -6.52
N TYR A 147 16.46 0.11 -7.81
CA TYR A 147 15.45 1.01 -8.37
C TYR A 147 14.03 0.41 -8.33
N ALA A 148 13.90 -0.94 -8.32
CA ALA A 148 12.62 -1.62 -8.13
C ALA A 148 12.25 -1.83 -6.65
N GLN A 149 13.11 -1.42 -5.70
CA GLN A 149 12.87 -1.56 -4.29
C GLN A 149 11.84 -0.53 -3.81
N MET A 150 10.69 -1.01 -3.31
CA MET A 150 9.62 -0.21 -2.70
C MET A 150 8.95 -0.99 -1.57
N ASN A 151 8.11 -0.35 -0.77
CA ASN A 151 7.35 -0.93 0.35
C ASN A 151 5.85 -0.71 0.16
N PRO A 152 5.04 -1.78 0.12
CA PRO A 152 5.42 -3.19 0.07
C PRO A 152 6.16 -3.56 -1.23
N PRO A 153 6.92 -4.67 -1.23
CA PRO A 153 7.77 -5.01 -2.38
C PRO A 153 6.98 -5.46 -3.61
N ILE A 154 7.61 -5.34 -4.77
CA ILE A 154 7.14 -5.99 -6.00
C ILE A 154 7.22 -7.51 -5.80
N ARG A 155 6.11 -8.19 -6.10
CA ARG A 155 5.95 -9.64 -5.91
C ARG A 155 6.12 -10.41 -7.22
N ASP A 156 6.08 -11.74 -7.12
CA ASP A 156 6.13 -12.62 -8.28
C ASP A 156 4.87 -12.54 -9.18
N LYS A 157 4.97 -13.21 -10.32
CA LYS A 157 3.92 -13.19 -11.35
C LYS A 157 2.56 -13.66 -10.84
N SER A 158 2.49 -14.58 -9.88
CA SER A 158 1.22 -15.10 -9.37
C SER A 158 0.41 -14.02 -8.63
N HIS A 159 1.10 -13.12 -7.94
CA HIS A 159 0.50 -11.94 -7.31
C HIS A 159 0.10 -10.90 -8.34
N TYR A 160 1.00 -10.58 -9.27
CA TYR A 160 0.73 -9.68 -10.39
C TYR A 160 -0.55 -10.08 -11.16
N ASP A 161 -0.70 -11.35 -11.52
CA ASP A 161 -1.87 -11.84 -12.22
C ASP A 161 -3.15 -11.68 -11.38
N ARG A 162 -3.06 -11.85 -10.04
CA ARG A 162 -4.20 -11.65 -9.14
C ARG A 162 -4.56 -10.17 -8.95
N LEU A 163 -3.60 -9.27 -8.97
CA LEU A 163 -3.86 -7.82 -8.98
C LEU A 163 -4.61 -7.42 -10.25
N TRP A 164 -4.19 -7.91 -11.42
CA TRP A 164 -4.91 -7.68 -12.68
C TRP A 164 -6.31 -8.30 -12.69
N TYR A 165 -6.48 -9.47 -12.08
CA TYR A 165 -7.81 -10.04 -11.86
C TYR A 165 -8.70 -9.08 -11.05
N ALA A 166 -8.18 -8.47 -10.01
CA ALA A 166 -8.93 -7.51 -9.20
C ALA A 166 -9.34 -6.27 -10.02
N VAL A 167 -8.43 -5.71 -10.81
CA VAL A 167 -8.73 -4.56 -11.69
C VAL A 167 -9.80 -4.92 -12.71
N LYS A 168 -9.66 -6.04 -13.43
CA LYS A 168 -10.60 -6.47 -14.49
C LYS A 168 -12.00 -6.74 -13.95
N ASN A 169 -12.13 -7.16 -12.69
CA ASN A 169 -13.41 -7.49 -12.06
C ASN A 169 -13.93 -6.38 -11.14
N ASN A 170 -13.33 -5.16 -11.18
CA ASN A 170 -13.71 -4.02 -10.36
C ASN A 170 -13.73 -4.34 -8.84
N ILE A 171 -12.76 -5.14 -8.39
CA ILE A 171 -12.64 -5.54 -6.97
C ILE A 171 -11.87 -4.46 -6.19
N ASN A 172 -10.76 -3.91 -6.74
CA ASN A 172 -10.07 -2.78 -6.12
C ASN A 172 -10.87 -1.48 -6.29
N ASP A 173 -10.69 -0.57 -5.36
CA ASP A 173 -11.47 0.66 -5.31
C ASP A 173 -10.77 1.81 -6.02
N THR A 174 -9.45 1.91 -5.89
CA THR A 174 -8.65 2.99 -6.50
C THR A 174 -7.31 2.49 -7.05
N ILE A 175 -6.66 3.37 -7.81
CA ILE A 175 -5.24 3.26 -8.17
C ILE A 175 -4.53 4.47 -7.59
N GLY A 176 -3.57 4.21 -6.69
CA GLY A 176 -2.73 5.24 -6.07
C GLY A 176 -1.32 5.24 -6.67
N SER A 177 -0.63 6.39 -6.62
CA SER A 177 0.70 6.51 -7.20
C SER A 177 1.81 5.96 -6.32
N ASP A 178 1.60 5.95 -5.01
CA ASP A 178 2.65 5.72 -3.99
C ASP A 178 3.95 6.48 -4.34
N HIS A 179 3.81 7.78 -4.63
CA HIS A 179 4.93 8.62 -5.06
C HIS A 179 5.93 8.83 -3.91
N ALA A 180 7.00 8.06 -3.91
CA ALA A 180 8.08 8.10 -2.92
C ALA A 180 9.44 8.24 -3.59
N PRO A 181 9.76 9.43 -4.15
CA PRO A 181 11.01 9.67 -4.87
C PRO A 181 12.19 9.80 -3.92
N HIS A 182 13.34 9.31 -4.36
CA HIS A 182 14.61 9.47 -3.68
C HIS A 182 15.66 10.00 -4.66
N LEU A 183 16.66 10.70 -4.15
CA LEU A 183 17.79 11.14 -4.95
C LEU A 183 18.51 9.94 -5.58
N LYS A 184 18.97 10.09 -6.82
CA LYS A 184 19.68 9.03 -7.56
C LYS A 184 20.84 8.48 -6.74
N VAL A 185 21.67 9.33 -6.15
CA VAL A 185 22.81 8.95 -5.30
C VAL A 185 22.41 8.05 -4.11
N ASN A 186 21.18 8.14 -3.63
CA ASN A 186 20.67 7.27 -2.58
C ASN A 186 20.15 5.95 -3.13
N LYS A 187 19.47 5.98 -4.29
CA LYS A 187 19.00 4.77 -4.98
C LYS A 187 20.15 3.91 -5.53
N ASP A 188 21.29 4.51 -5.86
CA ASP A 188 22.51 3.83 -6.34
C ASP A 188 23.24 3.07 -5.21
N LYS A 189 22.83 3.24 -3.95
CA LYS A 189 23.41 2.49 -2.83
C LYS A 189 23.06 1.01 -2.95
N GLU A 190 23.97 0.18 -2.49
CA GLU A 190 23.77 -1.26 -2.41
C GLU A 190 22.63 -1.59 -1.41
N TYR A 191 21.83 -2.62 -1.72
CA TYR A 191 20.82 -3.16 -0.81
C TYR A 191 21.47 -3.71 0.48
N PRO A 192 20.92 -3.46 1.67
CA PRO A 192 19.65 -2.78 1.98
C PRO A 192 19.75 -1.27 2.22
N ASN A 193 20.90 -0.64 1.95
CA ASN A 193 21.15 0.78 2.25
C ASN A 193 20.47 1.73 1.25
N SER A 194 20.03 1.24 0.11
CA SER A 194 19.16 1.98 -0.81
C SER A 194 17.78 2.18 -0.17
N PRO A 195 17.22 3.40 -0.16
CA PRO A 195 15.87 3.63 0.35
C PRO A 195 14.81 2.99 -0.55
N SER A 196 13.75 2.46 0.07
CA SER A 196 12.58 1.94 -0.64
C SER A 196 11.67 3.07 -1.10
N GLY A 197 11.22 3.03 -2.35
CA GLY A 197 10.31 3.98 -2.95
C GLY A 197 10.60 4.21 -4.42
N MET A 198 9.55 4.51 -5.17
CA MET A 198 9.59 4.79 -6.60
C MET A 198 8.83 6.09 -6.90
N PRO A 199 9.25 6.90 -7.90
CA PRO A 199 8.42 7.99 -8.39
C PRO A 199 7.16 7.45 -9.05
N GLY A 200 6.02 8.15 -8.90
CA GLY A 200 4.75 7.66 -9.43
C GLY A 200 3.79 8.74 -9.90
N VAL A 201 3.81 9.95 -9.33
CA VAL A 201 2.79 10.97 -9.61
C VAL A 201 2.75 11.39 -11.09
N GLN A 202 3.90 11.58 -11.72
CA GLN A 202 3.98 11.96 -13.14
C GLN A 202 3.66 10.78 -14.07
N THR A 203 3.99 9.56 -13.66
CA THR A 203 3.92 8.37 -14.52
C THR A 203 2.62 7.57 -14.36
N LEU A 204 1.82 7.82 -13.30
CA LEU A 204 0.59 7.07 -13.05
C LEU A 204 -0.32 7.05 -14.29
N MET A 205 -0.73 8.23 -14.78
CA MET A 205 -1.65 8.31 -15.91
C MET A 205 -1.05 7.79 -17.22
N PRO A 206 0.17 8.17 -17.64
CA PRO A 206 0.78 7.61 -18.84
C PRO A 206 0.91 6.08 -18.82
N VAL A 207 1.33 5.49 -17.69
CA VAL A 207 1.46 4.04 -17.55
C VAL A 207 0.10 3.35 -17.63
N MET A 208 -0.90 3.88 -16.92
CA MET A 208 -2.24 3.28 -16.93
C MET A 208 -2.94 3.45 -18.27
N LEU A 209 -2.74 4.57 -18.99
CA LEU A 209 -3.23 4.76 -20.36
C LEU A 209 -2.57 3.79 -21.34
N ASN A 210 -1.28 3.48 -21.14
CA ASN A 210 -0.64 2.42 -21.92
C ASN A 210 -1.32 1.06 -21.68
N HIS A 211 -1.66 0.72 -20.44
CA HIS A 211 -2.42 -0.50 -20.14
C HIS A 211 -3.84 -0.49 -20.73
N VAL A 212 -4.49 0.68 -20.87
CA VAL A 212 -5.75 0.82 -21.63
C VAL A 212 -5.50 0.51 -23.11
N ASN A 213 -4.44 1.08 -23.71
CA ASN A 213 -4.08 0.83 -25.11
C ASN A 213 -3.76 -0.66 -25.37
N ASP A 214 -3.16 -1.34 -24.40
CA ASP A 214 -2.90 -2.79 -24.44
C ASP A 214 -4.16 -3.65 -24.18
N GLY A 215 -5.32 -3.03 -23.99
CA GLY A 215 -6.60 -3.72 -23.75
C GLY A 215 -6.72 -4.41 -22.40
N LYS A 216 -5.87 -4.06 -21.42
CA LYS A 216 -5.88 -4.66 -20.09
C LYS A 216 -7.03 -4.15 -19.20
N LEU A 217 -7.46 -2.91 -19.40
CA LEU A 217 -8.65 -2.31 -18.81
C LEU A 217 -9.23 -1.27 -19.75
N SER A 218 -10.51 -0.91 -19.58
CA SER A 218 -11.16 0.13 -20.37
C SER A 218 -10.83 1.54 -19.82
N LEU A 219 -10.97 2.56 -20.64
CA LEU A 219 -10.82 3.95 -20.21
C LEU A 219 -11.82 4.30 -19.09
N ASN A 220 -13.05 3.83 -19.19
CA ASN A 220 -14.06 4.06 -18.15
C ASN A 220 -13.67 3.41 -16.82
N GLN A 221 -13.10 2.19 -16.83
CA GLN A 221 -12.57 1.58 -15.61
C GLN A 221 -11.44 2.41 -15.02
N LEU A 222 -10.51 2.89 -15.85
CA LEU A 222 -9.44 3.77 -15.39
C LEU A 222 -9.99 5.05 -14.75
N MET A 223 -10.91 5.74 -15.40
CA MET A 223 -11.55 6.96 -14.87
C MET A 223 -12.24 6.71 -13.53
N ASN A 224 -12.93 5.59 -13.38
CA ASN A 224 -13.53 5.22 -12.09
C ASN A 224 -12.45 5.06 -11.00
N LEU A 225 -11.34 4.38 -11.30
CA LEU A 225 -10.29 4.06 -10.33
C LEU A 225 -9.44 5.27 -9.92
N VAL A 226 -9.28 6.28 -10.77
CA VAL A 226 -8.39 7.44 -10.51
C VAL A 226 -9.13 8.75 -10.25
N CYS A 227 -10.43 8.84 -10.56
CA CYS A 227 -11.24 10.05 -10.38
C CYS A 227 -12.48 9.80 -9.53
N GLU A 228 -13.44 9.02 -10.04
CA GLU A 228 -14.76 8.86 -9.43
C GLU A 228 -14.72 8.22 -8.03
N ASN A 229 -14.00 7.11 -7.91
CA ASN A 229 -13.92 6.39 -6.64
C ASN A 229 -13.11 7.16 -5.57
N PRO A 230 -11.97 7.80 -5.88
CA PRO A 230 -11.30 8.69 -4.92
C PRO A 230 -12.23 9.78 -4.37
N ILE A 231 -13.05 10.42 -5.22
CA ILE A 231 -14.05 11.42 -4.78
C ILE A 231 -15.06 10.80 -3.81
N LYS A 232 -15.59 9.61 -4.11
CA LYS A 232 -16.56 8.91 -3.25
C LYS A 232 -15.97 8.47 -1.91
N ILE A 233 -14.68 8.16 -1.88
CA ILE A 233 -13.98 7.63 -0.70
C ILE A 233 -13.50 8.75 0.21
N PHE A 234 -12.94 9.80 -0.36
CA PHE A 234 -12.25 10.88 0.38
C PHE A 234 -13.00 12.22 0.42
N GLY A 235 -13.98 12.43 -0.44
CA GLY A 235 -14.79 13.65 -0.54
C GLY A 235 -14.32 14.60 -1.61
#